data_c789cb4cbf1ddb7e4e54e5871e15f368
#
_entry.id   c789cb4cbf1ddb7e4e54e5871e15f368
#
_cell.length_a   1.000
_cell.length_b   1.000
_cell.length_c   1.000
_cell.angle_alpha   90.00
_cell.angle_beta   90.00
_cell.angle_gamma   90.00
#
_symmetry.space_group_name_H-M   'P 1'
#
loop_
_entity.id
_entity.type
_entity.pdbx_description
1 polymer ?
#
loop_
_entity_poly.entity_id
_entity_poly.type
_entity_poly.pdbx_seq_one_letter_code
_entity_poly.pdbx_strand_id
1 'polypeptide(L)'
;MGNLIIAWRKARKGKSHSSDIIKFEKNTIKNLLQLHNELKSKTYRPMPLKNFVLRDPKTRVISKSDFRDRIVHHAIINLIASIFEKSFIYDSCANQKGKGTLFALKRFEKFQRKISRNFTSVAFCLKADIRHYFQEVSHNILVSIIKIKIKDKNVIWLIRQIIANSPPRTEKKKGMPLGNLTSQFFANVYLNELDYFVKHKLKAKYYIRYVDDFIILHHSRNS
;
A
#
# COMPACT_ATOMS: atom_id res chain seq x y z
N MET A 1 4.28 -20.33 12.65
CA MET A 1 3.03 -20.96 12.17
C MET A 1 1.78 -20.12 12.50
N GLY A 2 1.55 -19.68 13.74
CA GLY A 2 0.35 -18.93 14.12
C GLY A 2 0.03 -17.73 13.23
N ASN A 3 1.02 -16.88 12.89
CA ASN A 3 0.81 -15.75 11.99
C ASN A 3 0.36 -16.18 10.57
N LEU A 4 0.83 -17.30 10.04
CA LEU A 4 0.39 -17.80 8.73
C LEU A 4 -1.07 -18.25 8.74
N ILE A 5 -1.54 -18.85 9.84
CA ILE A 5 -2.96 -19.24 10.02
C ILE A 5 -3.85 -17.99 10.05
N ILE A 6 -3.45 -16.95 10.81
CA ILE A 6 -4.16 -15.66 10.85
C ILE A 6 -4.16 -15.02 9.45
N ALA A 7 -3.03 -15.04 8.77
CA ALA A 7 -2.88 -14.49 7.43
C ALA A 7 -3.74 -15.22 6.39
N TRP A 8 -3.79 -16.55 6.44
CA TRP A 8 -4.68 -17.36 5.60
C TRP A 8 -6.16 -16.99 5.80
N ARG A 9 -6.62 -16.92 7.06
CA ARG A 9 -7.99 -16.49 7.37
C ARG A 9 -8.31 -15.10 6.80
N LYS A 10 -7.38 -14.15 6.89
CA LYS A 10 -7.53 -12.82 6.30
C LYS A 10 -7.56 -12.85 4.77
N ALA A 11 -6.65 -13.62 4.14
CA ALA A 11 -6.51 -13.69 2.69
C ALA A 11 -7.75 -14.29 1.99
N ARG A 12 -8.45 -15.24 2.65
CA ARG A 12 -9.65 -15.91 2.12
C ARG A 12 -10.96 -15.15 2.36
N LYS A 13 -10.97 -14.20 3.29
CA LYS A 13 -12.21 -13.51 3.70
C LYS A 13 -12.90 -12.84 2.51
N GLY A 14 -14.20 -13.18 2.29
CA GLY A 14 -15.02 -12.66 1.19
C GLY A 14 -14.65 -13.20 -0.20
N LYS A 15 -13.83 -14.25 -0.29
CA LYS A 15 -13.34 -14.80 -1.58
C LYS A 15 -13.31 -16.34 -1.60
N SER A 16 -14.03 -17.01 -0.72
CA SER A 16 -14.00 -18.48 -0.56
C SER A 16 -14.39 -19.27 -1.81
N HIS A 17 -15.16 -18.69 -2.72
CA HIS A 17 -15.55 -19.31 -4.00
C HIS A 17 -14.49 -19.19 -5.12
N SER A 18 -13.36 -18.55 -4.88
CA SER A 18 -12.32 -18.40 -5.90
C SER A 18 -11.56 -19.72 -6.09
N SER A 19 -11.39 -20.16 -7.33
CA SER A 19 -10.79 -21.46 -7.68
C SER A 19 -9.38 -21.67 -7.12
N ASP A 20 -8.59 -20.60 -7.04
CA ASP A 20 -7.24 -20.63 -6.46
C ASP A 20 -7.28 -20.87 -4.94
N ILE A 21 -8.31 -20.37 -4.25
CA ILE A 21 -8.51 -20.61 -2.82
C ILE A 21 -8.97 -22.04 -2.58
N ILE A 22 -10.00 -22.49 -3.32
CA ILE A 22 -10.51 -23.88 -3.20
C ILE A 22 -9.35 -24.88 -3.45
N LYS A 23 -8.52 -24.66 -4.47
CA LYS A 23 -7.35 -25.51 -4.75
C LYS A 23 -6.38 -25.55 -3.58
N PHE A 24 -6.07 -24.42 -2.98
CA PHE A 24 -5.18 -24.36 -1.82
C PHE A 24 -5.79 -25.04 -0.60
N GLU A 25 -7.08 -24.87 -0.39
CA GLU A 25 -7.79 -25.37 0.80
C GLU A 25 -8.05 -26.88 0.79
N LYS A 26 -7.95 -27.57 -0.35
CA LYS A 26 -7.96 -29.04 -0.40
C LYS A 26 -6.90 -29.69 0.51
N ASN A 27 -5.76 -29.00 0.72
CA ASN A 27 -4.66 -29.47 1.54
C ASN A 27 -4.10 -28.33 2.42
N THR A 28 -4.96 -27.58 3.12
CA THR A 28 -4.61 -26.37 3.87
C THR A 28 -3.42 -26.56 4.80
N ILE A 29 -3.44 -27.60 5.65
CA ILE A 29 -2.39 -27.83 6.64
C ILE A 29 -1.04 -28.12 5.95
N LYS A 30 -1.02 -29.01 4.96
CA LYS A 30 0.18 -29.35 4.18
C LYS A 30 0.75 -28.10 3.50
N ASN A 31 -0.09 -27.30 2.85
CA ASN A 31 0.31 -26.11 2.11
C ASN A 31 0.84 -25.01 3.05
N LEU A 32 0.23 -24.82 4.22
CA LEU A 32 0.71 -23.88 5.23
C LEU A 32 2.04 -24.34 5.87
N LEU A 33 2.22 -25.63 6.11
CA LEU A 33 3.48 -26.22 6.63
C LEU A 33 4.60 -26.04 5.59
N GLN A 34 4.32 -26.34 4.32
CA GLN A 34 5.29 -26.11 3.24
C GLN A 34 5.72 -24.64 3.19
N LEU A 35 4.76 -23.73 3.20
CA LEU A 35 5.01 -22.27 3.17
C LEU A 35 5.82 -21.82 4.39
N HIS A 36 5.52 -22.38 5.57
CA HIS A 36 6.29 -22.11 6.79
C HIS A 36 7.74 -22.55 6.67
N ASN A 37 7.97 -23.76 6.15
CA ASN A 37 9.32 -24.30 5.96
C ASN A 37 10.11 -23.49 4.94
N GLU A 38 9.50 -23.10 3.83
CA GLU A 38 10.14 -22.25 2.81
C GLU A 38 10.54 -20.87 3.37
N LEU A 39 9.68 -20.26 4.21
CA LEU A 39 10.00 -18.97 4.86
C LEU A 39 11.12 -19.14 5.90
N LYS A 40 11.10 -20.22 6.68
CA LYS A 40 12.12 -20.53 7.70
C LYS A 40 13.49 -20.79 7.06
N SER A 41 13.54 -21.56 5.98
CA SER A 41 14.78 -21.90 5.25
C SER A 41 15.22 -20.82 4.24
N LYS A 42 14.45 -19.73 4.08
CA LYS A 42 14.69 -18.67 3.09
C LYS A 42 14.67 -19.14 1.63
N THR A 43 13.98 -20.23 1.36
CA THR A 43 13.81 -20.77 0.00
C THR A 43 12.53 -20.26 -0.67
N TYR A 44 11.69 -19.51 0.06
CA TYR A 44 10.47 -18.92 -0.50
C TYR A 44 10.76 -18.11 -1.75
N ARG A 45 10.01 -18.41 -2.82
CA ARG A 45 9.95 -17.63 -4.06
C ARG A 45 8.48 -17.36 -4.40
N PRO A 46 8.10 -16.10 -4.68
CA PRO A 46 6.75 -15.80 -5.15
C PRO A 46 6.45 -16.49 -6.47
N MET A 47 5.20 -16.89 -6.66
CA MET A 47 4.69 -17.41 -7.92
C MET A 47 4.54 -16.28 -8.94
N PRO A 48 4.55 -16.59 -10.25
CA PRO A 48 4.29 -15.60 -11.29
C PRO A 48 2.96 -14.87 -11.07
N LEU A 49 2.95 -13.58 -11.37
CA LEU A 49 1.75 -12.75 -11.27
C LEU A 49 0.76 -13.11 -12.38
N LYS A 50 -0.53 -13.11 -12.05
CA LYS A 50 -1.62 -13.26 -13.01
C LYS A 50 -2.15 -11.87 -13.39
N ASN A 51 -1.99 -11.50 -14.65
CA ASN A 51 -2.41 -10.19 -15.14
C ASN A 51 -3.82 -10.26 -15.72
N PHE A 52 -4.63 -9.25 -15.45
CA PHE A 52 -5.91 -9.02 -16.10
C PHE A 52 -6.15 -7.51 -16.27
N VAL A 53 -6.98 -7.16 -17.24
CA VAL A 53 -7.30 -5.76 -17.53
C VAL A 53 -8.62 -5.39 -16.87
N LEU A 54 -8.58 -4.33 -16.06
CA LEU A 54 -9.77 -3.65 -15.56
C LEU A 54 -10.01 -2.41 -16.40
N ARG A 55 -11.24 -2.23 -16.90
CA ARG A 55 -11.56 -1.15 -17.85
C ARG A 55 -12.37 0.02 -17.28
N ASP A 56 -12.84 -0.11 -16.06
CA ASP A 56 -13.70 0.90 -15.43
C ASP A 56 -13.04 1.50 -14.17
N PRO A 57 -13.02 2.83 -14.01
CA PRO A 57 -13.29 3.91 -14.98
C PRO A 57 -12.13 4.17 -15.96
N LYS A 58 -10.94 3.66 -15.66
CA LYS A 58 -9.73 3.77 -16.48
C LYS A 58 -9.17 2.38 -16.76
N THR A 59 -8.69 2.14 -17.96
CA THR A 59 -8.00 0.90 -18.28
C THR A 59 -6.72 0.74 -17.46
N ARG A 60 -6.67 -0.33 -16.65
CA ARG A 60 -5.53 -0.67 -15.81
C ARG A 60 -5.18 -2.14 -15.90
N VAL A 61 -3.91 -2.45 -15.98
CA VAL A 61 -3.42 -3.83 -15.84
C VAL A 61 -3.24 -4.11 -14.35
N ILE A 62 -4.01 -5.06 -13.85
CA ILE A 62 -3.94 -5.53 -12.47
C ILE A 62 -3.10 -6.81 -12.43
N SER A 63 -2.10 -6.85 -11.58
CA SER A 63 -1.19 -7.98 -11.42
C SER A 63 -1.47 -8.69 -10.10
N LYS A 64 -2.31 -9.72 -10.16
CA LYS A 64 -2.76 -10.47 -8.98
C LYS A 64 -1.72 -11.52 -8.61
N SER A 65 -1.27 -11.51 -7.35
CA SER A 65 -0.47 -12.59 -6.76
C SER A 65 -1.28 -13.87 -6.58
N ASP A 66 -0.61 -15.03 -6.65
CA ASP A 66 -1.20 -16.33 -6.30
C ASP A 66 -1.75 -16.31 -4.85
N PHE A 67 -2.70 -17.19 -4.54
CA PHE A 67 -3.33 -17.22 -3.21
C PHE A 67 -2.31 -17.52 -2.11
N ARG A 68 -1.38 -18.41 -2.37
CA ARG A 68 -0.27 -18.74 -1.48
C ARG A 68 0.55 -17.49 -1.10
N ASP A 69 0.89 -16.66 -2.09
CA ASP A 69 1.67 -15.44 -1.88
C ASP A 69 0.85 -14.35 -1.18
N ARG A 70 -0.47 -14.28 -1.44
CA ARG A 70 -1.36 -13.40 -0.68
C ARG A 70 -1.37 -13.71 0.82
N ILE A 71 -1.21 -15.00 1.21
CA ILE A 71 -1.04 -15.37 2.62
C ILE A 71 0.26 -14.75 3.16
N VAL A 72 1.36 -14.82 2.42
CA VAL A 72 2.64 -14.20 2.81
C VAL A 72 2.50 -12.68 2.92
N HIS A 73 1.79 -12.04 1.98
CA HIS A 73 1.52 -10.61 2.04
C HIS A 73 0.73 -10.23 3.30
N HIS A 74 -0.30 -10.98 3.68
CA HIS A 74 -1.00 -10.76 4.94
C HIS A 74 -0.11 -11.01 6.15
N ALA A 75 0.73 -12.06 6.12
CA ALA A 75 1.62 -12.40 7.22
C ALA A 75 2.65 -11.30 7.50
N ILE A 76 3.26 -10.72 6.46
CA ILE A 76 4.21 -9.61 6.62
C ILE A 76 3.51 -8.34 7.11
N ILE A 77 2.34 -7.99 6.56
CA ILE A 77 1.58 -6.82 7.00
C ILE A 77 1.12 -6.95 8.46
N ASN A 78 0.71 -8.14 8.91
CA ASN A 78 0.38 -8.36 10.33
C ASN A 78 1.53 -7.98 11.28
N LEU A 79 2.78 -8.15 10.84
CA LEU A 79 3.96 -7.86 11.65
C LEU A 79 4.36 -6.38 11.62
N ILE A 80 4.27 -5.74 10.44
CA ILE A 80 4.89 -4.43 10.27
C ILE A 80 3.89 -3.26 10.24
N ALA A 81 2.59 -3.50 9.98
CA ALA A 81 1.63 -2.41 9.78
C ALA A 81 1.59 -1.45 10.97
N SER A 82 1.46 -1.96 12.19
CA SER A 82 1.35 -1.14 13.40
C SER A 82 2.59 -0.25 13.66
N ILE A 83 3.76 -0.65 13.14
CA ILE A 83 5.01 0.11 13.28
C ILE A 83 4.98 1.36 12.39
N PHE A 84 4.47 1.23 11.17
CA PHE A 84 4.43 2.33 10.19
C PHE A 84 3.19 3.20 10.35
N GLU A 85 2.02 2.62 10.59
CA GLU A 85 0.75 3.36 10.72
C GLU A 85 0.79 4.44 11.80
N LYS A 86 1.58 4.24 12.86
CA LYS A 86 1.82 5.25 13.92
C LYS A 86 2.48 6.54 13.40
N SER A 87 3.18 6.47 12.26
CA SER A 87 3.85 7.63 11.66
C SER A 87 3.08 8.26 10.51
N PHE A 88 1.98 7.64 10.07
CA PHE A 88 1.18 8.23 9.01
C PHE A 88 0.40 9.44 9.52
N ILE A 89 0.35 10.47 8.71
CA ILE A 89 -0.46 11.64 9.04
C ILE A 89 -1.95 11.27 9.13
N TYR A 90 -2.70 11.99 9.94
CA TYR A 90 -4.13 11.74 10.11
C TYR A 90 -4.90 11.79 8.78
N ASP A 91 -4.52 12.70 7.88
CA ASP A 91 -5.17 12.94 6.59
C ASP A 91 -4.56 12.14 5.41
N SER A 92 -3.78 11.08 5.69
CA SER A 92 -3.51 9.99 4.75
C SER A 92 -4.71 9.04 4.77
N CYS A 93 -5.52 9.05 3.69
CA CYS A 93 -6.90 8.54 3.74
C CYS A 93 -7.08 7.15 3.12
N ALA A 94 -6.13 6.65 2.35
CA ALA A 94 -6.27 5.38 1.64
C ALA A 94 -5.59 4.22 2.38
N ASN A 95 -6.14 3.01 2.18
CA ASN A 95 -5.55 1.74 2.65
C ASN A 95 -5.25 1.68 4.16
N GLN A 96 -6.04 2.37 4.97
CA GLN A 96 -5.98 2.35 6.43
C GLN A 96 -7.35 2.00 7.00
N LYS A 97 -7.34 1.25 8.12
CA LYS A 97 -8.58 0.86 8.80
C LYS A 97 -9.35 2.10 9.27
N GLY A 98 -10.66 2.11 8.99
CA GLY A 98 -11.55 3.25 9.36
C GLY A 98 -11.42 4.48 8.46
N LYS A 99 -10.57 4.43 7.43
CA LYS A 99 -10.42 5.50 6.43
C LYS A 99 -10.81 5.01 5.04
N GLY A 100 -10.95 5.92 4.10
CA GLY A 100 -11.37 5.65 2.73
C GLY A 100 -11.91 6.90 2.06
N THR A 101 -12.59 6.74 0.92
CA THR A 101 -13.11 7.86 0.11
C THR A 101 -14.04 8.76 0.92
N LEU A 102 -15.00 8.19 1.64
CA LEU A 102 -15.94 8.98 2.45
C LEU A 102 -15.22 9.78 3.56
N PHE A 103 -14.22 9.17 4.20
CA PHE A 103 -13.39 9.87 5.17
C PHE A 103 -12.65 11.05 4.52
N ALA A 104 -12.03 10.85 3.35
CA ALA A 104 -11.32 11.89 2.62
C ALA A 104 -12.24 13.05 2.23
N LEU A 105 -13.46 12.77 1.74
CA LEU A 105 -14.46 13.78 1.39
C LEU A 105 -14.90 14.61 2.59
N LYS A 106 -15.19 13.97 3.72
CA LYS A 106 -15.54 14.69 4.98
C LYS A 106 -14.37 15.56 5.47
N ARG A 107 -13.13 15.10 5.31
CA ARG A 107 -11.94 15.90 5.64
C ARG A 107 -11.78 17.08 4.71
N PHE A 108 -11.99 16.88 3.40
CA PHE A 108 -11.93 17.93 2.41
C PHE A 108 -12.99 19.02 2.68
N GLU A 109 -14.25 18.65 2.89
CA GLU A 109 -15.34 19.59 3.23
C GLU A 109 -15.00 20.40 4.48
N LYS A 110 -14.53 19.73 5.54
CA LYS A 110 -14.11 20.40 6.77
C LYS A 110 -12.99 21.43 6.53
N PHE A 111 -12.02 21.10 5.69
CA PHE A 111 -10.92 21.99 5.36
C PHE A 111 -11.37 23.14 4.48
N GLN A 112 -12.22 22.86 3.50
CA GLN A 112 -12.81 23.86 2.61
C GLN A 112 -13.60 24.91 3.42
N ARG A 113 -14.49 24.48 4.32
CA ARG A 113 -15.22 25.40 5.21
C ARG A 113 -14.29 26.26 6.06
N LYS A 114 -13.25 25.67 6.62
CA LYS A 114 -12.28 26.40 7.46
C LYS A 114 -11.49 27.44 6.68
N ILE A 115 -10.98 27.09 5.50
CA ILE A 115 -10.12 27.99 4.72
C ILE A 115 -10.91 29.11 4.07
N SER A 116 -12.15 28.84 3.64
CA SER A 116 -13.04 29.79 3.00
C SER A 116 -13.94 30.55 3.99
N ARG A 117 -13.75 30.40 5.29
CA ARG A 117 -14.63 31.00 6.32
C ARG A 117 -16.11 30.71 6.04
N ASN A 118 -16.46 29.41 5.91
CA ASN A 118 -17.77 28.94 5.51
C ASN A 118 -18.26 29.50 4.17
N PHE A 119 -17.36 29.50 3.16
CA PHE A 119 -17.63 29.96 1.78
C PHE A 119 -17.85 31.47 1.61
N THR A 120 -17.45 32.29 2.60
CA THR A 120 -17.50 33.75 2.50
C THR A 120 -16.23 34.36 1.94
N SER A 121 -15.12 33.60 1.85
CA SER A 121 -13.83 34.05 1.34
C SER A 121 -13.30 33.13 0.26
N VAL A 122 -12.50 33.67 -0.67
CA VAL A 122 -11.84 32.89 -1.70
C VAL A 122 -10.79 31.97 -1.08
N ALA A 123 -10.73 30.73 -1.57
CA ALA A 123 -9.73 29.76 -1.21
C ALA A 123 -9.22 29.07 -2.48
N PHE A 124 -7.94 28.70 -2.49
CA PHE A 124 -7.29 28.02 -3.60
C PHE A 124 -7.08 26.55 -3.26
N CYS A 125 -7.22 25.69 -4.25
CA CYS A 125 -7.00 24.25 -4.15
C CYS A 125 -5.98 23.80 -5.18
N LEU A 126 -4.81 23.35 -4.71
CA LEU A 126 -3.90 22.56 -5.52
C LEU A 126 -4.31 21.09 -5.45
N LYS A 127 -4.71 20.52 -6.58
CA LYS A 127 -4.89 19.07 -6.74
C LYS A 127 -3.76 18.54 -7.60
N ALA A 128 -3.06 17.54 -7.14
CA ALA A 128 -1.97 16.89 -7.86
C ALA A 128 -2.05 15.36 -7.75
N ASP A 129 -1.50 14.69 -8.78
CA ASP A 129 -1.41 13.24 -8.91
C ASP A 129 0.02 12.88 -9.32
N ILE A 130 0.58 11.81 -8.73
CA ILE A 130 1.92 11.37 -9.07
C ILE A 130 1.85 10.43 -10.27
N ARG A 131 2.30 10.93 -11.43
CA ARG A 131 2.27 10.18 -12.68
C ARG A 131 3.02 8.85 -12.56
N HIS A 132 2.37 7.76 -12.97
CA HIS A 132 2.95 6.40 -12.99
C HIS A 132 3.52 5.94 -11.63
N TYR A 133 2.95 6.40 -10.52
CA TYR A 133 3.48 6.19 -9.18
C TYR A 133 3.89 4.74 -8.90
N PHE A 134 2.94 3.78 -9.04
CA PHE A 134 3.22 2.36 -8.77
C PHE A 134 4.33 1.78 -9.65
N GLN A 135 4.54 2.37 -10.82
CA GLN A 135 5.57 1.93 -11.75
C GLN A 135 6.96 2.47 -11.42
N GLU A 136 7.03 3.67 -10.82
CA GLU A 136 8.27 4.39 -10.60
C GLU A 136 8.84 4.21 -9.20
N VAL A 137 8.14 3.51 -8.29
CA VAL A 137 8.66 3.27 -6.94
C VAL A 137 9.99 2.55 -7.00
N SER A 138 11.05 3.19 -6.51
CA SER A 138 12.38 2.60 -6.39
C SER A 138 12.42 1.58 -5.25
N HIS A 139 12.79 0.33 -5.56
CA HIS A 139 12.94 -0.72 -4.54
C HIS A 139 14.02 -0.37 -3.52
N ASN A 140 15.12 0.25 -3.95
CA ASN A 140 16.21 0.60 -3.04
C ASN A 140 15.76 1.67 -2.04
N ILE A 141 15.08 2.72 -2.51
CA ILE A 141 14.56 3.78 -1.64
C ILE A 141 13.50 3.21 -0.69
N LEU A 142 12.55 2.41 -1.19
CA LEU A 142 11.54 1.77 -0.35
C LEU A 142 12.17 0.92 0.76
N VAL A 143 13.16 0.09 0.41
CA VAL A 143 13.86 -0.75 1.39
C VAL A 143 14.66 0.10 2.38
N SER A 144 15.27 1.21 1.96
CA SER A 144 15.98 2.13 2.88
C SER A 144 15.03 2.76 3.89
N ILE A 145 13.87 3.25 3.46
CA ILE A 145 12.82 3.78 4.34
C ILE A 145 12.36 2.70 5.35
N ILE A 146 12.10 1.49 4.87
CA ILE A 146 11.67 0.39 5.74
C ILE A 146 12.74 0.05 6.77
N LYS A 147 14.02 0.03 6.40
CA LYS A 147 15.16 -0.28 7.29
C LYS A 147 15.34 0.73 8.43
N ILE A 148 14.81 1.94 8.30
CA ILE A 148 14.84 2.91 9.42
C ILE A 148 14.15 2.31 10.65
N LYS A 149 13.00 1.64 10.44
CA LYS A 149 12.15 1.10 11.51
C LYS A 149 12.28 -0.42 11.71
N ILE A 150 12.59 -1.16 10.66
CA ILE A 150 12.70 -2.63 10.70
C ILE A 150 14.17 -3.03 10.56
N LYS A 151 14.73 -3.62 11.64
CA LYS A 151 16.14 -4.08 11.66
C LYS A 151 16.29 -5.58 11.39
N ASP A 152 15.20 -6.35 11.50
CA ASP A 152 15.23 -7.81 11.26
C ASP A 152 15.58 -8.12 9.80
N LYS A 153 16.71 -8.81 9.64
CA LYS A 153 17.26 -9.20 8.32
C LYS A 153 16.34 -10.17 7.56
N ASN A 154 15.57 -11.01 8.27
CA ASN A 154 14.66 -11.98 7.64
C ASN A 154 13.41 -11.27 7.10
N VAL A 155 12.89 -10.31 7.84
CA VAL A 155 11.78 -9.45 7.39
C VAL A 155 12.19 -8.65 6.16
N ILE A 156 13.37 -8.03 6.17
CA ILE A 156 13.89 -7.28 5.03
C ILE A 156 14.12 -8.20 3.82
N TRP A 157 14.65 -9.41 4.03
CA TRP A 157 14.80 -10.40 2.96
C TRP A 157 13.44 -10.72 2.32
N LEU A 158 12.40 -11.01 3.13
CA LEU A 158 11.06 -11.33 2.62
C LEU A 158 10.44 -10.16 1.85
N ILE A 159 10.58 -8.94 2.36
CA ILE A 159 10.11 -7.73 1.67
C ILE A 159 10.78 -7.62 0.28
N ARG A 160 12.08 -7.86 0.19
CA ARG A 160 12.81 -7.86 -1.10
C ARG A 160 12.27 -8.90 -2.07
N GLN A 161 11.96 -10.14 -1.59
CA GLN A 161 11.34 -11.17 -2.44
C GLN A 161 9.98 -10.70 -2.99
N ILE A 162 9.16 -10.09 -2.14
CA ILE A 162 7.82 -9.61 -2.51
C ILE A 162 7.89 -8.48 -3.55
N ILE A 163 8.72 -7.45 -3.33
CA ILE A 163 8.80 -6.31 -4.26
C ILE A 163 9.50 -6.66 -5.57
N ALA A 164 10.45 -7.62 -5.54
CA ALA A 164 11.11 -8.11 -6.75
C ALA A 164 10.15 -8.86 -7.70
N ASN A 165 9.02 -9.39 -7.18
CA ASN A 165 7.97 -10.00 -7.98
C ASN A 165 7.07 -8.93 -8.63
N SER A 166 7.69 -8.05 -9.40
CA SER A 166 7.03 -7.00 -10.17
C SER A 166 7.00 -7.38 -11.65
N PRO A 167 6.02 -6.90 -12.42
CA PRO A 167 6.01 -7.11 -13.87
C PRO A 167 7.34 -6.66 -14.49
N PRO A 168 7.87 -7.40 -15.48
CA PRO A 168 9.12 -7.04 -16.15
C PRO A 168 8.99 -5.65 -16.78
N ARG A 169 9.96 -4.78 -16.50
CA ARG A 169 10.07 -3.42 -17.03
C ARG A 169 11.49 -3.15 -17.48
N THR A 170 11.63 -2.12 -18.31
CA THR A 170 12.91 -1.68 -18.86
C THR A 170 13.95 -1.38 -17.78
N GLU A 171 13.52 -0.87 -16.63
CA GLU A 171 14.41 -0.62 -15.50
C GLU A 171 14.24 -1.68 -14.40
N LYS A 172 15.30 -2.46 -14.15
CA LYS A 172 15.36 -3.39 -13.02
C LYS A 172 15.29 -2.62 -11.69
N LYS A 173 14.59 -3.20 -10.70
CA LYS A 173 14.47 -2.67 -9.32
C LYS A 173 13.57 -1.44 -9.17
N LYS A 174 12.60 -1.26 -10.06
CA LYS A 174 11.51 -0.30 -9.92
C LYS A 174 10.15 -0.96 -10.05
N GLY A 175 9.14 -0.30 -9.51
CA GLY A 175 7.73 -0.64 -9.64
C GLY A 175 7.21 -1.64 -8.63
N MET A 176 5.91 -1.53 -8.40
CA MET A 176 5.13 -2.45 -7.57
C MET A 176 3.90 -2.92 -8.34
N PRO A 177 3.52 -4.22 -8.22
CA PRO A 177 2.35 -4.75 -8.90
C PRO A 177 1.07 -4.13 -8.35
N LEU A 178 0.26 -3.56 -9.24
CA LEU A 178 -1.05 -3.00 -8.86
C LEU A 178 -2.03 -4.13 -8.52
N GLY A 179 -2.72 -4.00 -7.37
CA GLY A 179 -3.73 -4.96 -6.91
C GLY A 179 -3.31 -5.87 -5.76
N ASN A 180 -2.09 -5.75 -5.25
CA ASN A 180 -1.62 -6.50 -4.09
C ASN A 180 -1.66 -5.68 -2.80
N LEU A 181 -1.99 -6.33 -1.69
CA LEU A 181 -2.06 -5.71 -0.36
C LEU A 181 -0.74 -5.02 0.05
N THR A 182 0.38 -5.69 -0.20
CA THR A 182 1.71 -5.15 0.12
C THR A 182 2.05 -3.92 -0.70
N SER A 183 1.68 -3.88 -1.98
CA SER A 183 1.90 -2.70 -2.83
C SER A 183 1.13 -1.49 -2.31
N GLN A 184 -0.12 -1.68 -1.87
CA GLN A 184 -0.94 -0.61 -1.29
C GLN A 184 -0.35 -0.10 0.03
N PHE A 185 0.13 -1.00 0.88
CA PHE A 185 0.76 -0.63 2.14
C PHE A 185 2.11 0.08 1.92
N PHE A 186 2.96 -0.47 1.06
CA PHE A 186 4.26 0.12 0.75
C PHE A 186 4.14 1.46 0.03
N ALA A 187 3.05 1.68 -0.72
CA ALA A 187 2.72 2.98 -1.27
C ALA A 187 2.58 4.04 -0.16
N ASN A 188 1.84 3.73 0.90
CA ASN A 188 1.72 4.65 2.03
C ASN A 188 3.04 4.84 2.78
N VAL A 189 3.83 3.77 2.95
CA VAL A 189 5.15 3.86 3.59
C VAL A 189 6.09 4.78 2.80
N TYR A 190 6.12 4.63 1.47
CA TYR A 190 6.98 5.44 0.59
C TYR A 190 6.57 6.91 0.59
N LEU A 191 5.26 7.19 0.44
CA LEU A 191 4.73 8.55 0.37
C LEU A 191 4.59 9.23 1.73
N ASN A 192 4.84 8.52 2.83
CA ASN A 192 4.94 9.16 4.13
C ASN A 192 6.08 10.18 4.20
N GLU A 193 7.13 10.01 3.40
CA GLU A 193 8.21 11.00 3.25
C GLU A 193 7.69 12.31 2.62
N LEU A 194 6.82 12.21 1.61
CA LEU A 194 6.13 13.36 1.04
C LEU A 194 5.20 14.02 2.08
N ASP A 195 4.43 13.20 2.81
CA ASP A 195 3.54 13.70 3.87
C ASP A 195 4.32 14.47 4.93
N TYR A 196 5.47 13.95 5.33
CA TYR A 196 6.36 14.60 6.30
C TYR A 196 6.89 15.94 5.75
N PHE A 197 7.35 15.96 4.50
CA PHE A 197 7.82 17.19 3.85
C PHE A 197 6.72 18.25 3.80
N VAL A 198 5.53 17.89 3.31
CA VAL A 198 4.40 18.83 3.16
C VAL A 198 3.94 19.36 4.53
N LYS A 199 3.86 18.49 5.54
CA LYS A 199 3.36 18.89 6.88
C LYS A 199 4.41 19.65 7.70
N HIS A 200 5.68 19.28 7.63
CA HIS A 200 6.70 19.78 8.54
C HIS A 200 7.66 20.79 7.89
N LYS A 201 7.96 20.65 6.59
CA LYS A 201 8.82 21.60 5.87
C LYS A 201 8.00 22.72 5.24
N LEU A 202 6.98 22.37 4.45
CA LEU A 202 6.08 23.38 3.85
C LEU A 202 5.04 23.90 4.84
N LYS A 203 4.84 23.25 5.99
CA LYS A 203 3.86 23.60 7.03
C LYS A 203 2.42 23.72 6.50
N ALA A 204 2.09 22.99 5.42
CA ALA A 204 0.78 23.01 4.81
C ALA A 204 -0.28 22.42 5.75
N LYS A 205 -1.12 23.30 6.33
CA LYS A 205 -2.11 22.93 7.35
C LYS A 205 -3.21 22.05 6.79
N TYR A 206 -3.72 22.37 5.61
CA TYR A 206 -4.86 21.72 4.97
C TYR A 206 -4.39 20.86 3.80
N TYR A 207 -3.81 19.71 4.13
CA TYR A 207 -3.27 18.72 3.19
C TYR A 207 -3.95 17.38 3.42
N ILE A 208 -4.40 16.76 2.34
CA ILE A 208 -5.04 15.43 2.30
C ILE A 208 -4.37 14.61 1.22
N ARG A 209 -4.06 13.36 1.49
CA ARG A 209 -3.55 12.41 0.50
C ARG A 209 -4.43 11.16 0.41
N TYR A 210 -4.68 10.71 -0.82
CA TYR A 210 -5.37 9.45 -1.14
C TYR A 210 -4.52 8.64 -2.11
N VAL A 211 -3.65 7.78 -1.61
CA VAL A 211 -2.56 7.08 -2.33
C VAL A 211 -1.63 8.12 -2.97
N ASP A 212 -1.62 8.20 -4.29
CA ASP A 212 -0.83 9.11 -5.15
C ASP A 212 -1.53 10.45 -5.46
N ASP A 213 -2.85 10.51 -5.29
CA ASP A 213 -3.59 11.77 -5.34
C ASP A 213 -3.43 12.56 -4.04
N PHE A 214 -3.17 13.87 -4.14
CA PHE A 214 -3.17 14.74 -2.97
C PHE A 214 -3.73 16.13 -3.25
N ILE A 215 -4.16 16.78 -2.17
CA ILE A 215 -4.79 18.10 -2.21
C ILE A 215 -4.16 18.98 -1.13
N ILE A 216 -3.83 20.22 -1.51
CA ILE A 216 -3.46 21.28 -0.58
C ILE A 216 -4.43 22.45 -0.76
N LEU A 217 -5.02 22.90 0.35
CA LEU A 217 -5.89 24.08 0.36
C LEU A 217 -5.17 25.26 1.01
N HIS A 218 -5.22 26.44 0.39
CA HIS A 218 -4.62 27.64 0.91
C HIS A 218 -5.48 28.89 0.61
N HIS A 219 -5.35 29.93 1.44
CA HIS A 219 -6.07 31.20 1.25
C HIS A 219 -5.39 32.11 0.21
N SER A 220 -4.12 31.86 -0.12
CA SER A 220 -3.38 32.61 -1.14
C SER A 220 -2.91 31.67 -2.24
N ARG A 221 -2.84 32.19 -3.47
CA ARG A 221 -2.33 31.48 -4.65
C ARG A 221 -0.80 31.39 -4.67
N ASN A 222 -0.12 32.35 -4.06
CA ASN A 222 1.32 32.56 -4.16
C ASN A 222 2.07 32.18 -2.86
N SER A 223 1.62 31.17 -2.16
CA SER A 223 2.23 30.70 -0.89
C SER A 223 2.84 29.33 -1.01
#